data_edad3e0b71e9b2fe852884f591a4e1ed
#
_entry.id   edad3e0b71e9b2fe852884f591a4e1ed
#
_cell.length_a   1.000
_cell.length_b   1.000
_cell.length_c   1.000
_cell.angle_alpha   90.00
_cell.angle_beta   90.00
_cell.angle_gamma   90.00
#
_symmetry.space_group_name_H-M   'P 1'
#
loop_
_entity.id
_entity.type
_entity.pdbx_description
1 polymer ?
#
loop_
_entity_poly.entity_id
_entity_poly.type
_entity_poly.pdbx_seq_one_letter_code
_entity_poly.pdbx_strand_id
1 'polypeptide(L)'
;MSEAITRPAGCFRFRTEQAKRSWLRRFLLLTARGSLLTLLLLTAHRSLLTGVQAQTVTDKMVASVTNGSRATPDLITYSDLVWQLALEPARPLAERPVSANLNQALRKLEDQLLILQEARKLPIANTDQARQEFDDAARKKRDELAQAFGSAALLQERMARVGLTSEQLDAILRDRVTVERYLDFRFRAFVLISQKEIADRYNQEYARLRNSGRIVDTLEQAHSRIEQKLTEEKIASEIDTFVDSLREQPGTEIVIISPV
;
A
#
# COMPACT_ATOMS: atom_id res chain seq x y z
N MET A 1 50.78 -43.98 59.95
CA MET A 1 51.86 -43.15 60.55
C MET A 1 51.25 -41.78 60.60
N SER A 2 50.66 -41.45 61.75
CA SER A 2 51.26 -40.71 62.87
C SER A 2 51.67 -39.30 62.40
N GLU A 3 51.22 -38.17 62.86
CA GLU A 3 51.04 -37.79 64.28
C GLU A 3 50.18 -36.50 64.34
N ALA A 4 49.40 -36.44 65.45
CA ALA A 4 48.76 -35.25 65.98
C ALA A 4 49.80 -34.34 66.66
N ILE A 5 49.49 -33.05 66.86
CA ILE A 5 49.85 -32.20 67.98
C ILE A 5 48.95 -30.99 68.05
N THR A 6 48.02 -31.00 68.98
CA THR A 6 47.74 -30.17 70.16
C THR A 6 47.74 -28.62 70.08
N ARG A 7 46.64 -28.09 70.64
CA ARG A 7 46.31 -26.70 71.03
C ARG A 7 47.22 -26.11 72.09
N PRO A 8 47.20 -24.78 72.29
CA PRO A 8 46.29 -24.34 73.36
C PRO A 8 45.54 -23.02 73.12
N ALA A 9 44.50 -22.85 73.94
CA ALA A 9 43.61 -21.75 74.06
C ALA A 9 44.25 -20.51 74.70
N GLY A 10 43.80 -19.32 74.35
CA GLY A 10 44.14 -18.08 75.00
C GLY A 10 43.06 -17.02 74.76
N CYS A 11 42.34 -16.68 75.81
CA CYS A 11 41.33 -15.63 75.95
C CYS A 11 41.68 -14.28 75.35
N PHE A 12 40.75 -13.72 74.63
CA PHE A 12 40.50 -12.24 74.67
C PHE A 12 39.04 -11.96 74.36
N ARG A 13 38.26 -11.83 75.42
CA ARG A 13 36.94 -11.23 75.44
C ARG A 13 37.11 -9.73 75.80
N PHE A 14 36.28 -8.89 75.27
CA PHE A 14 36.13 -7.46 75.45
C PHE A 14 36.82 -6.53 74.44
N ARG A 15 36.14 -6.36 73.30
CA ARG A 15 36.15 -5.05 72.57
C ARG A 15 35.24 -5.03 71.29
N THR A 16 34.05 -5.60 71.37
CA THR A 16 33.23 -5.72 70.15
C THR A 16 31.87 -4.98 70.16
N GLU A 17 31.50 -4.31 71.21
CA GLU A 17 30.18 -3.71 71.27
C GLU A 17 30.12 -2.25 70.80
N GLN A 18 31.18 -1.45 70.91
CA GLN A 18 31.13 -0.04 70.44
C GLN A 18 31.40 0.09 68.96
N ALA A 19 32.09 -0.81 68.32
CA ALA A 19 32.34 -0.79 66.87
C ALA A 19 31.06 -1.15 66.07
N LYS A 20 30.18 -1.99 66.58
CA LYS A 20 28.94 -2.39 65.89
C LYS A 20 27.92 -1.27 65.82
N ARG A 21 27.86 -0.40 66.82
CA ARG A 21 26.89 0.78 66.83
C ARG A 21 27.30 1.89 65.90
N SER A 22 28.58 2.12 65.65
CA SER A 22 29.04 3.14 64.71
C SER A 22 28.91 2.68 63.24
N TRP A 23 29.06 1.37 62.98
CA TRP A 23 28.94 0.79 61.62
C TRP A 23 27.50 0.71 61.18
N LEU A 24 26.55 0.37 62.04
CA LEU A 24 25.12 0.37 61.78
C LEU A 24 24.58 1.78 61.48
N ARG A 25 25.06 2.83 62.17
CA ARG A 25 24.65 4.20 61.87
C ARG A 25 25.20 4.69 60.52
N ARG A 26 26.39 4.29 60.12
CA ARG A 26 26.97 4.61 58.80
C ARG A 26 26.27 3.86 57.68
N PHE A 27 25.83 2.61 57.93
CA PHE A 27 25.11 1.80 56.94
C PHE A 27 23.69 2.34 56.72
N LEU A 28 23.00 2.78 57.79
CA LEU A 28 21.65 3.35 57.70
C LEU A 28 21.65 4.70 57.00
N LEU A 29 22.70 5.52 57.13
CA LEU A 29 22.83 6.79 56.43
C LEU A 29 23.19 6.65 54.93
N LEU A 30 23.90 5.60 54.56
CA LEU A 30 24.24 5.28 53.17
C LEU A 30 23.01 4.72 52.40
N THR A 31 22.19 3.90 53.07
CA THR A 31 20.97 3.35 52.45
C THR A 31 19.89 4.42 52.29
N ALA A 32 19.77 5.35 53.22
CA ALA A 32 18.82 6.48 53.12
C ALA A 32 19.18 7.43 51.96
N ARG A 33 20.49 7.68 51.72
CA ARG A 33 20.93 8.53 50.60
C ARG A 33 20.80 7.81 49.25
N GLY A 34 21.01 6.48 49.19
CA GLY A 34 20.81 5.67 48.00
C GLY A 34 19.33 5.61 47.59
N SER A 35 18.42 5.47 48.57
CA SER A 35 16.97 5.39 48.30
C SER A 35 16.37 6.71 47.78
N LEU A 36 16.92 7.87 48.20
CA LEU A 36 16.48 9.17 47.71
C LEU A 36 16.94 9.43 46.26
N LEU A 37 18.15 8.98 45.90
CA LEU A 37 18.68 9.12 44.55
C LEU A 37 17.96 8.19 43.54
N THR A 38 17.61 6.97 43.96
CA THR A 38 16.85 6.04 43.14
C THR A 38 15.40 6.50 42.93
N LEU A 39 14.79 7.12 43.98
CA LEU A 39 13.45 7.70 43.83
C LEU A 39 13.44 8.92 42.89
N LEU A 40 14.48 9.76 42.92
CA LEU A 40 14.63 10.90 42.02
C LEU A 40 14.90 10.49 40.58
N LEU A 41 15.67 9.40 40.34
CA LEU A 41 15.91 8.82 39.01
C LEU A 41 14.64 8.17 38.45
N LEU A 42 13.81 7.52 39.27
CA LEU A 42 12.54 6.94 38.82
C LEU A 42 11.50 8.01 38.43
N THR A 43 11.50 9.16 39.10
CA THR A 43 10.59 10.27 38.72
C THR A 43 11.06 10.98 37.44
N ALA A 44 12.40 11.09 37.20
CA ALA A 44 12.92 11.67 35.97
C ALA A 44 12.60 10.78 34.73
N HIS A 45 12.53 9.45 34.88
CA HIS A 45 12.16 8.56 33.77
C HIS A 45 10.66 8.56 33.43
N ARG A 46 9.80 9.01 34.33
CA ARG A 46 8.36 9.15 34.01
C ARG A 46 8.04 10.41 33.19
N SER A 47 8.91 11.41 33.20
CA SER A 47 8.72 12.64 32.41
C SER A 47 9.10 12.48 30.93
N LEU A 48 9.80 11.41 30.55
CA LEU A 48 10.15 11.12 29.14
C LEU A 48 9.12 10.22 28.42
N LEU A 49 8.09 9.78 29.14
CA LEU A 49 6.93 9.08 28.57
C LEU A 49 5.77 10.08 28.32
N THR A 50 6.07 11.35 28.07
CA THR A 50 5.10 12.21 27.39
C THR A 50 4.87 11.57 26.03
N GLY A 51 3.74 10.88 25.92
CA GLY A 51 3.31 10.24 24.72
C GLY A 51 3.52 11.19 23.56
N VAL A 52 4.29 10.76 22.58
CA VAL A 52 4.09 11.22 21.24
C VAL A 52 2.61 10.92 20.97
N GLN A 53 1.76 11.92 21.22
CA GLN A 53 0.42 11.88 20.64
C GLN A 53 0.71 11.85 19.14
N ALA A 54 0.58 10.67 18.56
CA ALA A 54 0.47 10.55 17.12
C ALA A 54 -0.64 11.53 16.77
N GLN A 55 -0.27 12.69 16.23
CA GLN A 55 -1.24 13.55 15.57
C GLN A 55 -1.89 12.63 14.53
N THR A 56 -3.12 12.22 14.79
CA THR A 56 -3.96 11.66 13.76
C THR A 56 -4.13 12.80 12.76
N VAL A 57 -3.24 12.81 11.76
CA VAL A 57 -3.42 13.68 10.60
C VAL A 57 -4.75 13.22 10.02
N THR A 58 -5.79 14.00 10.28
CA THR A 58 -7.09 13.77 9.65
C THR A 58 -6.86 13.95 8.16
N ASP A 59 -6.95 12.85 7.41
CA ASP A 59 -6.74 12.90 5.97
C ASP A 59 -7.82 13.78 5.32
N LYS A 60 -7.41 14.60 4.36
CA LYS A 60 -8.30 15.54 3.70
C LYS A 60 -9.23 14.77 2.75
N MET A 61 -10.53 14.81 2.97
CA MET A 61 -11.51 14.29 2.02
C MET A 61 -11.52 15.18 0.77
N VAL A 62 -11.35 14.55 -0.41
CA VAL A 62 -11.29 15.23 -1.70
C VAL A 62 -12.58 15.07 -2.46
N ALA A 63 -13.10 13.85 -2.55
CA ALA A 63 -14.36 13.58 -3.25
C ALA A 63 -15.14 12.43 -2.60
N SER A 64 -16.41 12.33 -2.96
CA SER A 64 -17.24 11.15 -2.70
C SER A 64 -17.87 10.65 -4.00
N VAL A 65 -17.99 9.32 -4.14
CA VAL A 65 -18.48 8.64 -5.34
C VAL A 65 -19.55 7.63 -4.94
N THR A 66 -20.71 7.69 -5.56
CA THR A 66 -21.75 6.67 -5.44
C THR A 66 -22.45 6.45 -6.78
N ASN A 67 -22.88 5.22 -7.04
CA ASN A 67 -23.77 4.87 -8.15
C ASN A 67 -25.20 4.56 -7.67
N GLY A 68 -25.55 5.00 -6.46
CA GLY A 68 -26.86 4.76 -5.86
C GLY A 68 -27.12 3.33 -5.39
N SER A 69 -26.19 2.40 -5.58
CA SER A 69 -26.36 0.99 -5.15
C SER A 69 -26.08 0.78 -3.66
N ARG A 70 -25.42 1.73 -2.99
CA ARG A 70 -25.06 1.69 -1.57
C ARG A 70 -25.60 2.89 -0.82
N ALA A 71 -25.96 2.68 0.45
CA ALA A 71 -26.45 3.77 1.31
C ALA A 71 -25.36 4.80 1.66
N THR A 72 -24.08 4.38 1.63
CA THR A 72 -22.94 5.26 1.92
C THR A 72 -22.06 5.38 0.68
N PRO A 73 -21.68 6.60 0.26
CA PRO A 73 -20.72 6.80 -0.83
C PRO A 73 -19.32 6.29 -0.44
N ASP A 74 -18.54 5.88 -1.42
CA ASP A 74 -17.11 5.66 -1.26
C ASP A 74 -16.39 7.03 -1.25
N LEU A 75 -15.41 7.19 -0.36
CA LEU A 75 -14.67 8.44 -0.21
C LEU A 75 -13.30 8.34 -0.88
N ILE A 76 -12.86 9.43 -1.47
CA ILE A 76 -11.49 9.60 -1.97
C ILE A 76 -10.82 10.65 -1.11
N THR A 77 -9.70 10.28 -0.50
CA THR A 77 -8.89 11.16 0.34
C THR A 77 -7.68 11.69 -0.42
N TYR A 78 -7.00 12.68 0.15
CA TYR A 78 -5.74 13.18 -0.40
C TYR A 78 -4.65 12.11 -0.40
N SER A 79 -4.61 11.26 0.63
CA SER A 79 -3.67 10.13 0.68
C SER A 79 -3.91 9.14 -0.44
N ASP A 80 -5.16 8.85 -0.81
CA ASP A 80 -5.48 7.95 -1.94
C ASP A 80 -4.90 8.48 -3.26
N LEU A 81 -4.97 9.81 -3.49
CA LEU A 81 -4.38 10.43 -4.67
C LEU A 81 -2.85 10.29 -4.68
N VAL A 82 -2.21 10.54 -3.54
CA VAL A 82 -0.76 10.42 -3.38
C VAL A 82 -0.32 8.96 -3.56
N TRP A 83 -1.05 8.00 -2.99
CA TRP A 83 -0.78 6.57 -3.17
C TRP A 83 -0.96 6.13 -4.62
N GLN A 84 -2.02 6.61 -5.29
CA GLN A 84 -2.23 6.34 -6.71
C GLN A 84 -1.02 6.80 -7.55
N LEU A 85 -0.51 8.01 -7.31
CA LEU A 85 0.68 8.52 -7.99
C LEU A 85 1.96 7.76 -7.60
N ALA A 86 2.08 7.38 -6.32
CA ALA A 86 3.23 6.64 -5.83
C ALA A 86 3.31 5.22 -6.40
N LEU A 87 2.18 4.61 -6.75
CA LEU A 87 2.12 3.28 -7.36
C LEU A 87 2.28 3.28 -8.90
N GLU A 88 2.61 4.42 -9.52
CA GLU A 88 2.95 4.52 -10.95
C GLU A 88 4.48 4.41 -11.15
N PRO A 89 5.03 3.26 -11.66
CA PRO A 89 6.48 3.05 -11.74
C PRO A 89 7.20 4.09 -12.63
N ALA A 90 6.59 4.51 -13.73
CA ALA A 90 7.17 5.47 -14.66
C ALA A 90 7.20 6.92 -14.11
N ARG A 91 6.55 7.18 -12.98
CA ARG A 91 6.45 8.52 -12.41
C ARG A 91 7.43 8.71 -11.25
N PRO A 92 8.29 9.75 -11.29
CA PRO A 92 9.11 10.11 -10.13
C PRO A 92 8.21 10.52 -8.96
N LEU A 93 8.58 10.12 -7.74
CA LEU A 93 7.87 10.52 -6.54
C LEU A 93 8.22 11.96 -6.18
N ALA A 94 7.24 12.86 -6.26
CA ALA A 94 7.39 14.24 -5.84
C ALA A 94 6.92 14.40 -4.38
N GLU A 95 7.64 15.19 -3.59
CA GLU A 95 7.22 15.53 -2.21
C GLU A 95 5.90 16.31 -2.20
N ARG A 96 5.68 17.14 -3.20
CA ARG A 96 4.44 17.89 -3.42
C ARG A 96 3.98 17.70 -4.86
N PRO A 97 3.06 16.78 -5.10
CA PRO A 97 2.50 16.59 -6.44
C PRO A 97 1.79 17.87 -6.91
N VAL A 98 1.94 18.18 -8.19
CA VAL A 98 1.22 19.32 -8.79
C VAL A 98 -0.27 19.00 -8.98
N SER A 99 -1.14 20.00 -8.90
CA SER A 99 -2.59 19.84 -9.03
C SER A 99 -3.02 19.09 -10.29
N ALA A 100 -2.34 19.27 -11.42
CA ALA A 100 -2.64 18.52 -12.64
C ALA A 100 -2.51 17.01 -12.46
N ASN A 101 -1.47 16.56 -11.74
CA ASN A 101 -1.26 15.14 -11.44
C ASN A 101 -2.29 14.60 -10.44
N LEU A 102 -2.61 15.40 -9.41
CA LEU A 102 -3.63 15.04 -8.43
C LEU A 102 -5.03 14.93 -9.09
N ASN A 103 -5.39 15.86 -9.96
CA ASN A 103 -6.65 15.80 -10.71
C ASN A 103 -6.69 14.60 -11.68
N GLN A 104 -5.55 14.20 -12.26
CA GLN A 104 -5.49 12.98 -13.06
C GLN A 104 -5.67 11.72 -12.20
N ALA A 105 -5.04 11.68 -11.03
CA ALA A 105 -5.21 10.58 -10.08
C ALA A 105 -6.66 10.50 -9.57
N LEU A 106 -7.28 11.66 -9.28
CA LEU A 106 -8.67 11.75 -8.85
C LEU A 106 -9.61 11.11 -9.89
N ARG A 107 -9.52 11.53 -11.16
CA ARG A 107 -10.34 10.94 -12.23
C ARG A 107 -10.17 9.43 -12.35
N LYS A 108 -8.93 8.94 -12.28
CA LYS A 108 -8.67 7.49 -12.31
C LYS A 108 -9.33 6.75 -11.14
N LEU A 109 -9.30 7.32 -9.93
CA LEU A 109 -9.93 6.72 -8.76
C LEU A 109 -11.45 6.78 -8.83
N GLU A 110 -12.03 7.88 -9.34
CA GLU A 110 -13.48 7.99 -9.60
C GLU A 110 -13.95 6.88 -10.54
N ASP A 111 -13.27 6.71 -11.69
CA ASP A 111 -13.59 5.66 -12.67
C ASP A 111 -13.44 4.27 -12.06
N GLN A 112 -12.35 4.03 -11.34
CA GLN A 112 -12.10 2.76 -10.66
C GLN A 112 -13.19 2.45 -9.63
N LEU A 113 -13.64 3.43 -8.84
CA LEU A 113 -14.69 3.24 -7.85
C LEU A 113 -16.06 2.96 -8.49
N LEU A 114 -16.42 3.66 -9.57
CA LEU A 114 -17.66 3.38 -10.30
C LEU A 114 -17.68 1.94 -10.83
N ILE A 115 -16.60 1.50 -11.47
CA ILE A 115 -16.46 0.13 -11.96
C ILE A 115 -16.50 -0.88 -10.80
N LEU A 116 -15.81 -0.59 -9.70
CA LEU A 116 -15.76 -1.44 -8.53
C LEU A 116 -17.13 -1.59 -7.86
N GLN A 117 -17.93 -0.51 -7.80
CA GLN A 117 -19.31 -0.56 -7.30
C GLN A 117 -20.20 -1.44 -8.19
N GLU A 118 -20.01 -1.41 -9.52
CA GLU A 118 -20.69 -2.34 -10.44
C GLU A 118 -20.23 -3.78 -10.24
N ALA A 119 -18.92 -4.01 -10.13
CA ALA A 119 -18.35 -5.33 -9.91
C ALA A 119 -18.89 -5.98 -8.63
N ARG A 120 -19.07 -5.20 -7.57
CA ARG A 120 -19.60 -5.67 -6.27
C ARG A 120 -21.07 -6.07 -6.30
N LYS A 121 -21.83 -5.71 -7.34
CA LYS A 121 -23.20 -6.22 -7.56
C LYS A 121 -23.21 -7.68 -7.99
N LEU A 122 -22.10 -8.19 -8.52
CA LEU A 122 -21.97 -9.56 -8.96
C LEU A 122 -21.32 -10.43 -7.87
N PRO A 123 -21.74 -11.68 -7.70
CA PRO A 123 -21.16 -12.60 -6.71
C PRO A 123 -19.83 -13.21 -7.21
N ILE A 124 -18.88 -12.36 -7.65
CA ILE A 124 -17.64 -12.80 -8.30
C ILE A 124 -16.71 -13.56 -7.34
N ALA A 125 -16.76 -13.26 -6.05
CA ALA A 125 -15.89 -13.86 -5.03
C ALA A 125 -16.69 -14.47 -3.86
N ASN A 126 -17.75 -15.22 -4.17
CA ASN A 126 -18.67 -15.79 -3.17
C ASN A 126 -18.21 -17.13 -2.59
N THR A 127 -17.22 -17.80 -3.15
CA THR A 127 -16.65 -19.05 -2.65
C THR A 127 -15.27 -18.82 -2.01
N ASP A 128 -14.85 -19.71 -1.10
CA ASP A 128 -13.52 -19.66 -0.50
C ASP A 128 -12.42 -19.78 -1.55
N GLN A 129 -12.62 -20.67 -2.52
CA GLN A 129 -11.70 -20.83 -3.66
C GLN A 129 -11.58 -19.54 -4.47
N ALA A 130 -12.69 -18.90 -4.82
CA ALA A 130 -12.66 -17.64 -5.56
C ALA A 130 -11.94 -16.54 -4.77
N ARG A 131 -12.20 -16.43 -3.46
CA ARG A 131 -11.48 -15.48 -2.59
C ARG A 131 -9.98 -15.73 -2.60
N GLN A 132 -9.55 -17.00 -2.50
CA GLN A 132 -8.14 -17.34 -2.57
C GLN A 132 -7.51 -16.99 -3.92
N GLU A 133 -8.20 -17.23 -5.03
CA GLU A 133 -7.75 -16.84 -6.37
C GLU A 133 -7.57 -15.31 -6.51
N PHE A 134 -8.43 -14.51 -5.86
CA PHE A 134 -8.27 -13.06 -5.82
C PHE A 134 -7.07 -12.63 -5.00
N ASP A 135 -6.84 -13.27 -3.84
CA ASP A 135 -5.68 -13.00 -2.99
C ASP A 135 -4.37 -13.40 -3.70
N ASP A 136 -4.36 -14.52 -4.41
CA ASP A 136 -3.21 -14.96 -5.22
C ASP A 136 -2.92 -13.97 -6.36
N ALA A 137 -3.96 -13.52 -7.05
CA ALA A 137 -3.83 -12.51 -8.09
C ALA A 137 -3.32 -11.16 -7.55
N ALA A 138 -3.80 -10.74 -6.38
CA ALA A 138 -3.31 -9.52 -5.73
C ALA A 138 -1.83 -9.65 -5.31
N ARG A 139 -1.41 -10.81 -4.79
CA ARG A 139 0.01 -11.08 -4.51
C ARG A 139 0.86 -11.02 -5.77
N LYS A 140 0.41 -11.64 -6.87
CA LYS A 140 1.10 -11.56 -8.16
C LYS A 140 1.25 -10.12 -8.64
N LYS A 141 0.20 -9.30 -8.51
CA LYS A 141 0.26 -7.87 -8.85
C LYS A 141 1.27 -7.11 -7.98
N ARG A 142 1.40 -7.46 -6.70
CA ARG A 142 2.44 -6.90 -5.82
C ARG A 142 3.84 -7.24 -6.33
N ASP A 143 4.07 -8.49 -6.72
CA ASP A 143 5.38 -8.93 -7.23
C ASP A 143 5.71 -8.25 -8.58
N GLU A 144 4.74 -8.15 -9.48
CA GLU A 144 4.87 -7.40 -10.75
C GLU A 144 5.20 -5.93 -10.48
N LEU A 145 4.53 -5.32 -9.51
CA LEU A 145 4.79 -3.94 -9.12
C LEU A 145 6.19 -3.77 -8.53
N ALA A 146 6.64 -4.70 -7.67
CA ALA A 146 7.99 -4.72 -7.12
C ALA A 146 9.06 -4.84 -8.21
N GLN A 147 8.83 -5.69 -9.20
CA GLN A 147 9.70 -5.83 -10.38
C GLN A 147 9.74 -4.53 -11.20
N ALA A 148 8.59 -3.89 -11.43
CA ALA A 148 8.49 -2.63 -12.17
C ALA A 148 9.23 -1.48 -11.47
N PHE A 149 9.33 -1.50 -10.14
CA PHE A 149 10.16 -0.58 -9.35
C PHE A 149 11.63 -1.02 -9.23
N GLY A 150 11.98 -2.19 -9.73
CA GLY A 150 13.32 -2.78 -9.68
C GLY A 150 13.56 -3.74 -8.52
N SER A 151 12.86 -3.60 -7.40
CA SER A 151 12.90 -4.57 -6.28
C SER A 151 11.77 -4.34 -5.28
N ALA A 152 11.50 -5.35 -4.44
CA ALA A 152 10.56 -5.22 -3.32
C ALA A 152 11.02 -4.16 -2.29
N ALA A 153 12.34 -3.99 -2.10
CA ALA A 153 12.88 -2.98 -1.18
C ALA A 153 12.61 -1.55 -1.69
N LEU A 154 12.77 -1.30 -2.98
CA LEU A 154 12.48 0.01 -3.57
C LEU A 154 10.97 0.33 -3.54
N LEU A 155 10.11 -0.66 -3.76
CA LEU A 155 8.66 -0.49 -3.56
C LEU A 155 8.36 -0.14 -2.10
N GLN A 156 8.94 -0.87 -1.14
CA GLN A 156 8.72 -0.62 0.28
C GLN A 156 9.21 0.77 0.71
N GLU A 157 10.38 1.21 0.25
CA GLU A 157 10.88 2.56 0.50
C GLU A 157 9.91 3.62 -0.04
N ARG A 158 9.43 3.42 -1.26
CA ARG A 158 8.48 4.33 -1.89
C ARG A 158 7.15 4.41 -1.14
N MET A 159 6.62 3.27 -0.69
CA MET A 159 5.43 3.20 0.16
C MET A 159 5.63 3.94 1.49
N ALA A 160 6.76 3.71 2.15
CA ALA A 160 7.07 4.37 3.42
C ALA A 160 7.13 5.90 3.30
N ARG A 161 7.65 6.42 2.18
CA ARG A 161 7.71 7.87 1.90
C ARG A 161 6.35 8.54 1.80
N VAL A 162 5.30 7.80 1.45
CA VAL A 162 3.92 8.31 1.33
C VAL A 162 2.99 7.79 2.42
N GLY A 163 3.52 7.09 3.42
CA GLY A 163 2.73 6.54 4.53
C GLY A 163 1.78 5.42 4.11
N LEU A 164 2.04 4.73 2.99
CA LEU A 164 1.24 3.60 2.54
C LEU A 164 1.68 2.32 3.25
N THR A 165 0.78 1.68 4.00
CA THR A 165 1.07 0.40 4.67
C THR A 165 0.92 -0.79 3.73
N SER A 166 1.45 -1.94 4.13
CA SER A 166 1.31 -3.19 3.36
C SER A 166 -0.15 -3.62 3.25
N GLU A 167 -0.91 -3.49 4.33
CA GLU A 167 -2.34 -3.84 4.37
C GLU A 167 -3.16 -2.96 3.42
N GLN A 168 -2.86 -1.66 3.38
CA GLN A 168 -3.51 -0.72 2.45
C GLN A 168 -3.15 -1.04 1.00
N LEU A 169 -1.87 -1.35 0.72
CA LEU A 169 -1.48 -1.80 -0.62
C LEU A 169 -2.23 -3.06 -1.04
N ASP A 170 -2.35 -4.06 -0.14
CA ASP A 170 -3.08 -5.30 -0.43
C ASP A 170 -4.57 -5.03 -0.73
N ALA A 171 -5.20 -4.11 0.02
CA ALA A 171 -6.57 -3.71 -0.25
C ALA A 171 -6.70 -3.04 -1.63
N ILE A 172 -5.81 -2.10 -1.97
CA ILE A 172 -5.78 -1.45 -3.28
C ILE A 172 -5.59 -2.47 -4.40
N LEU A 173 -4.69 -3.44 -4.22
CA LEU A 173 -4.44 -4.45 -5.26
C LEU A 173 -5.60 -5.42 -5.42
N ARG A 174 -6.31 -5.80 -4.35
CA ARG A 174 -7.55 -6.60 -4.44
C ARG A 174 -8.65 -5.86 -5.21
N ASP A 175 -8.84 -4.58 -4.93
CA ASP A 175 -9.81 -3.77 -5.66
C ASP A 175 -9.44 -3.66 -7.14
N ARG A 176 -8.16 -3.47 -7.48
CA ARG A 176 -7.68 -3.48 -8.88
C ARG A 176 -7.92 -4.82 -9.57
N VAL A 177 -7.63 -5.94 -8.91
CA VAL A 177 -7.92 -7.28 -9.43
C VAL A 177 -9.43 -7.48 -9.66
N THR A 178 -10.25 -6.98 -8.74
CA THR A 178 -11.72 -7.03 -8.87
C THR A 178 -12.19 -6.28 -10.11
N VAL A 179 -11.70 -5.06 -10.31
CA VAL A 179 -12.00 -4.25 -11.49
C VAL A 179 -11.54 -4.94 -12.76
N GLU A 180 -10.29 -5.42 -12.82
CA GLU A 180 -9.74 -6.13 -14.00
C GLU A 180 -10.59 -7.35 -14.37
N ARG A 181 -10.90 -8.23 -13.40
CA ARG A 181 -11.70 -9.43 -13.66
C ARG A 181 -13.12 -9.11 -14.11
N TYR A 182 -13.71 -8.05 -13.54
CA TYR A 182 -15.02 -7.58 -13.98
C TYR A 182 -15.00 -7.09 -15.42
N LEU A 183 -14.01 -6.28 -15.79
CA LEU A 183 -13.85 -5.77 -17.16
C LEU A 183 -13.52 -6.88 -18.15
N ASP A 184 -12.67 -7.84 -17.79
CA ASP A 184 -12.39 -9.00 -18.63
C ASP A 184 -13.66 -9.83 -18.86
N PHE A 185 -14.42 -10.11 -17.81
CA PHE A 185 -15.69 -10.82 -17.92
C PHE A 185 -16.70 -10.10 -18.82
N ARG A 186 -16.79 -8.77 -18.69
CA ARG A 186 -17.79 -7.97 -19.39
C ARG A 186 -17.44 -7.73 -20.86
N PHE A 187 -16.17 -7.52 -21.19
CA PHE A 187 -15.76 -7.01 -22.50
C PHE A 187 -14.92 -8.00 -23.31
N ARG A 188 -13.95 -8.68 -22.70
CA ARG A 188 -12.98 -9.49 -23.47
C ARG A 188 -13.62 -10.59 -24.30
N ALA A 189 -14.68 -11.23 -23.81
CA ALA A 189 -15.36 -12.31 -24.52
C ALA A 189 -16.21 -11.83 -25.72
N PHE A 190 -16.51 -10.55 -25.82
CA PHE A 190 -17.43 -9.98 -26.81
C PHE A 190 -16.73 -9.16 -27.89
N VAL A 191 -15.44 -8.87 -27.73
CA VAL A 191 -14.65 -8.12 -28.72
C VAL A 191 -14.20 -9.09 -29.82
N LEU A 192 -14.69 -8.87 -31.05
CA LEU A 192 -14.28 -9.60 -32.24
C LEU A 192 -13.59 -8.63 -33.21
N ILE A 193 -12.48 -9.06 -33.77
CA ILE A 193 -11.73 -8.34 -34.79
C ILE A 193 -11.89 -9.05 -36.13
N SER A 194 -12.34 -8.33 -37.14
CA SER A 194 -12.51 -8.88 -38.49
C SER A 194 -11.19 -8.88 -39.27
N GLN A 195 -11.08 -9.77 -40.23
CA GLN A 195 -9.93 -9.82 -41.13
C GLN A 195 -9.72 -8.51 -41.91
N LYS A 196 -10.83 -7.80 -42.18
CA LYS A 196 -10.79 -6.48 -42.82
C LYS A 196 -10.11 -5.45 -41.94
N GLU A 197 -10.47 -5.39 -40.64
CA GLU A 197 -9.85 -4.46 -39.68
C GLU A 197 -8.34 -4.72 -39.56
N ILE A 198 -7.93 -5.99 -39.54
CA ILE A 198 -6.52 -6.39 -39.51
C ILE A 198 -5.80 -5.92 -40.79
N ALA A 199 -6.39 -6.18 -41.96
CA ALA A 199 -5.80 -5.75 -43.23
C ALA A 199 -5.72 -4.22 -43.36
N ASP A 200 -6.76 -3.51 -42.96
CA ASP A 200 -6.79 -2.05 -42.97
C ASP A 200 -5.72 -1.46 -42.04
N ARG A 201 -5.59 -1.97 -40.82
CA ARG A 201 -4.54 -1.58 -39.84
C ARG A 201 -3.15 -1.87 -40.38
N TYR A 202 -2.94 -3.06 -40.94
CA TYR A 202 -1.67 -3.42 -41.57
C TYR A 202 -1.30 -2.42 -42.66
N ASN A 203 -2.22 -2.11 -43.56
CA ASN A 203 -1.97 -1.14 -44.62
C ASN A 203 -1.66 0.26 -44.09
N GLN A 204 -2.35 0.72 -43.05
CA GLN A 204 -2.07 2.02 -42.40
C GLN A 204 -0.68 2.07 -41.75
N GLU A 205 -0.30 1.05 -41.00
CA GLU A 205 0.96 1.02 -40.28
C GLU A 205 2.17 0.81 -41.22
N TYR A 206 2.04 -0.06 -42.21
CA TYR A 206 3.18 -0.45 -43.05
C TYR A 206 3.26 0.25 -44.42
N ALA A 207 2.21 0.95 -44.86
CA ALA A 207 2.24 1.66 -46.16
C ALA A 207 3.40 2.63 -46.27
N ARG A 208 3.63 3.45 -45.24
CA ARG A 208 4.72 4.44 -45.21
C ARG A 208 6.10 3.77 -45.25
N LEU A 209 6.27 2.66 -44.52
CA LEU A 209 7.55 1.94 -44.48
C LEU A 209 7.85 1.26 -45.79
N ARG A 210 6.85 0.62 -46.41
CA ARG A 210 6.99 0.04 -47.78
C ARG A 210 7.34 1.08 -48.81
N ASN A 211 6.67 2.23 -48.80
CA ASN A 211 6.93 3.31 -49.74
C ASN A 211 8.33 3.94 -49.56
N SER A 212 8.96 3.80 -48.39
CA SER A 212 10.34 4.20 -48.14
C SER A 212 11.38 3.13 -48.50
N GLY A 213 10.97 2.01 -49.09
CA GLY A 213 11.86 0.91 -49.48
C GLY A 213 12.34 0.04 -48.33
N ARG A 214 11.74 0.16 -47.14
CA ARG A 214 12.07 -0.70 -45.99
C ARG A 214 11.44 -2.07 -46.12
N ILE A 215 12.17 -3.12 -45.72
CA ILE A 215 11.63 -4.45 -45.56
C ILE A 215 10.72 -4.43 -44.34
N VAL A 216 9.48 -4.85 -44.54
CA VAL A 216 8.44 -4.97 -43.45
C VAL A 216 7.91 -6.40 -43.39
N ASP A 217 7.43 -6.77 -42.21
CA ASP A 217 6.74 -8.04 -42.02
C ASP A 217 5.59 -8.19 -43.05
N THR A 218 5.32 -9.38 -43.48
CA THR A 218 4.10 -9.69 -44.28
C THR A 218 2.86 -9.55 -43.39
N LEU A 219 1.68 -9.42 -44.01
CA LEU A 219 0.41 -9.41 -43.27
C LEU A 219 0.26 -10.65 -42.39
N GLU A 220 0.67 -11.81 -42.89
CA GLU A 220 0.58 -13.09 -42.15
C GLU A 220 1.49 -13.07 -40.91
N GLN A 221 2.73 -12.55 -41.02
CA GLN A 221 3.67 -12.42 -39.91
C GLN A 221 3.22 -11.37 -38.86
N ALA A 222 2.56 -10.32 -39.32
CA ALA A 222 2.09 -9.23 -38.44
C ALA A 222 0.69 -9.48 -37.86
N HIS A 223 -0.05 -10.49 -38.38
CA HIS A 223 -1.47 -10.74 -38.10
C HIS A 223 -1.77 -10.76 -36.60
N SER A 224 -1.18 -11.70 -35.87
CA SER A 224 -1.46 -11.89 -34.43
C SER A 224 -1.15 -10.62 -33.60
N ARG A 225 -0.06 -9.90 -33.93
CA ARG A 225 0.30 -8.65 -33.24
C ARG A 225 -0.71 -7.53 -33.50
N ILE A 226 -1.18 -7.42 -34.75
CA ILE A 226 -2.20 -6.42 -35.12
C ILE A 226 -3.55 -6.78 -34.50
N GLU A 227 -3.94 -8.04 -34.55
CA GLU A 227 -5.19 -8.53 -33.93
C GLU A 227 -5.20 -8.24 -32.44
N GLN A 228 -4.13 -8.58 -31.71
CA GLN A 228 -4.01 -8.30 -30.30
C GLN A 228 -4.13 -6.79 -30.02
N LYS A 229 -3.41 -5.95 -30.76
CA LYS A 229 -3.43 -4.50 -30.61
C LYS A 229 -4.83 -3.93 -30.85
N LEU A 230 -5.51 -4.36 -31.90
CA LEU A 230 -6.89 -3.95 -32.20
C LEU A 230 -7.86 -4.41 -31.12
N THR A 231 -7.67 -5.63 -30.59
CA THR A 231 -8.48 -6.14 -29.48
C THR A 231 -8.32 -5.27 -28.24
N GLU A 232 -7.08 -4.93 -27.85
CA GLU A 232 -6.79 -4.09 -26.70
C GLU A 232 -7.37 -2.67 -26.89
N GLU A 233 -7.20 -2.05 -28.08
CA GLU A 233 -7.76 -0.74 -28.39
C GLU A 233 -9.29 -0.73 -28.34
N LYS A 234 -9.94 -1.78 -28.86
CA LYS A 234 -11.40 -1.90 -28.87
C LYS A 234 -11.95 -2.12 -27.46
N ILE A 235 -11.29 -2.97 -26.65
CA ILE A 235 -11.63 -3.17 -25.23
C ILE A 235 -11.50 -1.83 -24.48
N ALA A 236 -10.41 -1.09 -24.67
CA ALA A 236 -10.22 0.21 -24.03
C ALA A 236 -11.33 1.20 -24.39
N SER A 237 -11.71 1.28 -25.68
CA SER A 237 -12.81 2.14 -26.14
C SER A 237 -14.17 1.75 -25.55
N GLU A 238 -14.45 0.45 -25.45
CA GLU A 238 -15.67 -0.06 -24.81
C GLU A 238 -15.70 0.25 -23.31
N ILE A 239 -14.54 0.15 -22.64
CA ILE A 239 -14.41 0.52 -21.22
C ILE A 239 -14.65 2.02 -21.03
N ASP A 240 -14.06 2.88 -21.86
CA ASP A 240 -14.27 4.33 -21.79
C ASP A 240 -15.76 4.68 -21.95
N THR A 241 -16.41 4.10 -22.98
CA THR A 241 -17.85 4.27 -23.20
C THR A 241 -18.69 3.79 -22.01
N PHE A 242 -18.27 2.67 -21.41
CA PHE A 242 -18.96 2.13 -20.24
C PHE A 242 -18.81 3.04 -19.03
N VAL A 243 -17.63 3.56 -18.75
CA VAL A 243 -17.38 4.51 -17.65
C VAL A 243 -18.20 5.77 -17.83
N ASP A 244 -18.25 6.32 -19.05
CA ASP A 244 -19.10 7.48 -19.37
C ASP A 244 -20.57 7.17 -19.09
N SER A 245 -21.07 5.99 -19.50
CA SER A 245 -22.41 5.55 -19.20
C SER A 245 -22.69 5.40 -17.69
N LEU A 246 -21.71 4.96 -16.89
CA LEU A 246 -21.83 4.88 -15.44
C LEU A 246 -21.92 6.27 -14.80
N ARG A 247 -21.17 7.25 -15.32
CA ARG A 247 -21.23 8.64 -14.84
C ARG A 247 -22.59 9.29 -15.09
N GLU A 248 -23.24 8.93 -16.19
CA GLU A 248 -24.55 9.45 -16.59
C GLU A 248 -25.73 8.65 -16.00
N GLN A 249 -25.49 7.54 -15.34
CA GLN A 249 -26.51 6.66 -14.80
C GLN A 249 -27.32 7.35 -13.70
N PRO A 250 -28.66 7.24 -13.69
CA PRO A 250 -29.50 7.76 -12.62
C PRO A 250 -29.06 7.21 -11.25
N GLY A 251 -28.80 8.09 -10.30
CA GLY A 251 -28.33 7.75 -8.97
C GLY A 251 -26.79 7.77 -8.81
N THR A 252 -26.05 7.95 -9.90
CA THR A 252 -24.60 8.23 -9.81
C THR A 252 -24.41 9.69 -9.39
N GLU A 253 -23.59 9.87 -8.34
CA GLU A 253 -23.21 11.18 -7.84
C GLU A 253 -21.71 11.20 -7.51
N ILE A 254 -21.00 12.16 -8.08
CA ILE A 254 -19.60 12.45 -7.78
C ILE A 254 -19.54 13.86 -7.23
N VAL A 255 -19.22 14.00 -5.94
CA VAL A 255 -19.16 15.29 -5.26
C VAL A 255 -17.72 15.62 -4.94
N ILE A 256 -17.21 16.72 -5.49
CA ILE A 256 -15.90 17.26 -5.12
C ILE A 256 -16.05 18.06 -3.83
N ILE A 257 -15.48 17.54 -2.75
CA ILE A 257 -15.55 18.13 -1.40
C ILE A 257 -14.46 19.20 -1.24
N SER A 258 -13.27 18.90 -1.74
CA SER A 258 -12.12 19.81 -1.66
C SER A 258 -11.30 19.74 -2.94
N PRO A 259 -11.11 20.84 -3.64
CA PRO A 259 -10.23 20.87 -4.82
C PRO A 259 -8.77 20.57 -4.46
N VAL A 260 -8.01 19.98 -5.40
CA VAL A 260 -6.60 19.58 -5.26
C VAL A 260 -5.67 20.36 -6.19
#